data_b11576f80eabdfc88e32370c0c266437
#
_entry.id   b11576f80eabdfc88e32370c0c266437
#
_cell.length_a   1.000
_cell.length_b   1.000
_cell.length_c   1.000
_cell.angle_alpha   90.00
_cell.angle_beta   90.00
_cell.angle_gamma   90.00
#
_symmetry.space_group_name_H-M   'P 1'
#
loop_
_entity.id
_entity.type
_entity.pdbx_description
1 polymer ?
#
loop_
_entity_poly.entity_id
_entity_poly.type
_entity_poly.pdbx_seq_one_letter_code
_entity_poly.pdbx_strand_id
1 'polypeptide(L)'
;MKFAEESLECLRVGVEGGMPILLLSAAQAGATAPALLPGVVSQAWAECLGGLVYVNAIEPGAPAILGTWPFVSDLRTGAMCGGSPEQGLISAACAQMGNYFDLPTGAPAGMTDAKFPDFQAGSERALTHVVTAIAGANIIYESAGMYASLLGTCPESLLLDNDLLGASLRMTKGFSDESEESLCFDIIKDVCLNNKRSEERRVGKECRSR
;
A
#
# COMPACT_ATOMS: atom_id res chain seq x y z
N MET A 1 7.93 -23.77 0.91
CA MET A 1 6.58 -23.43 0.40
C MET A 1 5.68 -24.63 0.60
N LYS A 2 4.60 -24.48 1.34
CA LYS A 2 3.52 -25.49 1.49
C LYS A 2 2.19 -24.77 1.37
N PHE A 3 1.31 -25.29 0.58
CA PHE A 3 -0.09 -24.83 0.50
C PHE A 3 -0.97 -25.78 1.32
N ALA A 4 -1.89 -25.22 2.10
CA ALA A 4 -2.90 -26.03 2.79
C ALA A 4 -3.90 -26.59 1.80
N GLU A 5 -4.28 -27.84 1.97
CA GLU A 5 -5.20 -28.54 1.05
C GLU A 5 -6.55 -27.84 0.97
N GLU A 6 -7.09 -27.41 2.12
CA GLU A 6 -8.36 -26.68 2.20
C GLU A 6 -8.28 -25.34 1.46
N SER A 7 -7.14 -24.63 1.56
CA SER A 7 -6.95 -23.37 0.83
C SER A 7 -6.89 -23.57 -0.68
N LEU A 8 -6.27 -24.66 -1.15
CA LEU A 8 -6.24 -25.00 -2.56
C LEU A 8 -7.63 -25.40 -3.10
N GLU A 9 -8.42 -26.10 -2.30
CA GLU A 9 -9.80 -26.44 -2.66
C GLU A 9 -10.69 -25.19 -2.75
N CYS A 10 -10.61 -24.28 -1.78
CA CYS A 10 -11.31 -22.99 -1.83
C CYS A 10 -10.90 -22.18 -3.07
N LEU A 11 -9.59 -22.12 -3.36
CA LEU A 11 -9.08 -21.45 -4.54
C LEU A 11 -9.62 -22.08 -5.81
N ARG A 12 -9.63 -23.42 -5.93
CA ARG A 12 -10.16 -24.15 -7.09
C ARG A 12 -11.62 -23.80 -7.32
N VAL A 13 -12.45 -23.87 -6.29
CA VAL A 13 -13.88 -23.54 -6.40
C VAL A 13 -14.09 -22.08 -6.81
N GLY A 14 -13.27 -21.16 -6.27
CA GLY A 14 -13.31 -19.74 -6.65
C GLY A 14 -12.98 -19.53 -8.14
N VAL A 15 -11.90 -20.17 -8.62
CA VAL A 15 -11.49 -20.09 -10.05
C VAL A 15 -12.57 -20.67 -10.96
N GLU A 16 -13.05 -21.88 -10.66
CA GLU A 16 -14.13 -22.54 -11.43
C GLU A 16 -15.43 -21.73 -11.43
N GLY A 17 -15.68 -20.97 -10.35
CA GLY A 17 -16.81 -20.03 -10.23
C GLY A 17 -16.61 -18.69 -10.90
N GLY A 18 -15.47 -18.44 -11.55
CA GLY A 18 -15.15 -17.17 -12.23
C GLY A 18 -14.86 -16.00 -11.28
N MET A 19 -14.51 -16.28 -10.02
CA MET A 19 -14.19 -15.24 -9.03
C MET A 19 -12.73 -14.79 -9.16
N PRO A 20 -12.44 -13.48 -9.07
CA PRO A 20 -11.07 -13.00 -8.93
C PRO A 20 -10.44 -13.55 -7.64
N ILE A 21 -9.22 -14.06 -7.73
CA ILE A 21 -8.50 -14.68 -6.61
C ILE A 21 -7.47 -13.69 -6.05
N LEU A 22 -7.51 -13.44 -4.74
CA LEU A 22 -6.43 -12.77 -4.02
C LEU A 22 -5.48 -13.84 -3.46
N LEU A 23 -4.30 -13.94 -4.06
CA LEU A 23 -3.25 -14.88 -3.63
C LEU A 23 -2.47 -14.25 -2.49
N LEU A 24 -2.74 -14.65 -1.27
CA LEU A 24 -2.16 -14.07 -0.06
C LEU A 24 -1.01 -14.92 0.48
N SER A 25 0.13 -14.27 0.75
CA SER A 25 1.27 -14.85 1.45
C SER A 25 1.57 -14.03 2.70
N ALA A 26 1.50 -14.65 3.89
CA ALA A 26 1.70 -14.03 5.19
C ALA A 26 3.04 -14.46 5.81
N ALA A 27 4.14 -14.13 5.15
CA ALA A 27 5.50 -14.48 5.57
C ALA A 27 5.96 -13.56 6.73
N GLN A 28 6.27 -14.12 7.90
CA GLN A 28 6.70 -13.38 9.08
C GLN A 28 8.21 -13.30 9.18
N ALA A 29 8.75 -12.08 9.16
CA ALA A 29 10.19 -11.83 9.28
C ALA A 29 10.76 -12.38 10.58
N GLY A 30 11.81 -13.20 10.47
CA GLY A 30 12.50 -13.83 11.61
C GLY A 30 11.78 -15.02 12.24
N ALA A 31 10.62 -15.44 11.71
CA ALA A 31 9.88 -16.60 12.19
C ALA A 31 9.59 -17.60 11.07
N THR A 32 8.64 -17.30 10.19
CA THR A 32 8.29 -18.15 9.03
C THR A 32 8.99 -17.73 7.75
N ALA A 33 9.69 -16.60 7.77
CA ALA A 33 10.53 -16.08 6.70
C ALA A 33 11.89 -15.65 7.26
N PRO A 34 12.89 -15.38 6.38
CA PRO A 34 14.19 -14.86 6.81
C PRO A 34 14.04 -13.57 7.64
N ALA A 35 14.99 -13.30 8.55
CA ALA A 35 14.98 -12.05 9.32
C ALA A 35 15.31 -10.81 8.45
N LEU A 36 16.04 -11.00 7.36
CA LEU A 36 16.39 -9.90 6.45
C LEU A 36 15.22 -9.57 5.52
N LEU A 37 14.83 -8.30 5.49
CA LEU A 37 13.65 -7.82 4.77
C LEU A 37 13.63 -8.20 3.27
N PRO A 38 14.72 -8.12 2.49
CA PRO A 38 14.71 -8.60 1.10
C PRO A 38 14.37 -10.09 0.96
N GLY A 39 14.80 -10.92 1.91
CA GLY A 39 14.45 -12.33 1.95
C GLY A 39 12.97 -12.58 2.22
N VAL A 40 12.36 -11.76 3.09
CA VAL A 40 10.91 -11.80 3.36
C VAL A 40 10.11 -11.48 2.10
N VAL A 41 10.49 -10.41 1.39
CA VAL A 41 9.85 -10.01 0.12
C VAL A 41 9.99 -11.11 -0.93
N SER A 42 11.20 -11.67 -1.08
CA SER A 42 11.46 -12.75 -2.04
C SER A 42 10.62 -13.99 -1.76
N GLN A 43 10.48 -14.39 -0.50
CA GLN A 43 9.65 -15.53 -0.11
C GLN A 43 8.17 -15.26 -0.38
N ALA A 44 7.64 -14.09 0.04
CA ALA A 44 6.25 -13.73 -0.18
C ALA A 44 5.89 -13.76 -1.67
N TRP A 45 6.75 -13.20 -2.51
CA TRP A 45 6.56 -13.23 -3.95
C TRP A 45 6.65 -14.64 -4.54
N ALA A 46 7.60 -15.45 -4.10
CA ALA A 46 7.69 -16.84 -4.56
C ALA A 46 6.44 -17.65 -4.23
N GLU A 47 5.85 -17.43 -3.05
CA GLU A 47 4.63 -18.09 -2.63
C GLU A 47 3.42 -17.63 -3.45
N CYS A 48 3.25 -16.32 -3.67
CA CYS A 48 2.19 -15.78 -4.52
C CYS A 48 2.32 -16.26 -5.98
N LEU A 49 3.53 -16.25 -6.55
CA LEU A 49 3.78 -16.77 -7.90
C LEU A 49 3.49 -18.28 -8.00
N GLY A 50 3.81 -19.04 -6.97
CA GLY A 50 3.43 -20.46 -6.90
C GLY A 50 1.92 -20.66 -6.92
N GLY A 51 1.17 -19.81 -6.19
CA GLY A 51 -0.30 -19.77 -6.24
C GLY A 51 -0.82 -19.39 -7.62
N LEU A 52 -0.20 -18.41 -8.28
CA LEU A 52 -0.59 -17.99 -9.64
C LEU A 52 -0.40 -19.13 -10.68
N VAL A 53 0.67 -19.91 -10.54
CA VAL A 53 0.86 -21.10 -11.38
C VAL A 53 -0.30 -22.09 -11.18
N TYR A 54 -0.72 -22.30 -9.94
CA TYR A 54 -1.84 -23.19 -9.66
C TYR A 54 -3.18 -22.67 -10.21
N VAL A 55 -3.45 -21.37 -10.08
CA VAL A 55 -4.63 -20.71 -10.70
C VAL A 55 -4.67 -20.97 -12.20
N ASN A 56 -3.56 -20.73 -12.91
CA ASN A 56 -3.48 -20.92 -14.35
C ASN A 56 -3.48 -22.39 -14.77
N ALA A 57 -3.15 -23.33 -13.89
CA ALA A 57 -3.28 -24.75 -14.14
C ALA A 57 -4.75 -25.22 -14.09
N ILE A 58 -5.59 -24.53 -13.31
CA ILE A 58 -7.05 -24.78 -13.29
C ILE A 58 -7.70 -24.13 -14.50
N GLU A 59 -7.49 -22.80 -14.66
CA GLU A 59 -8.06 -22.04 -15.78
C GLU A 59 -7.03 -21.01 -16.26
N PRO A 60 -6.45 -21.17 -17.46
CA PRO A 60 -5.51 -20.21 -18.02
C PRO A 60 -6.11 -18.82 -18.18
N GLY A 61 -5.48 -17.83 -17.58
CA GLY A 61 -5.92 -16.43 -17.65
C GLY A 61 -6.99 -16.05 -16.64
N ALA A 62 -7.34 -16.92 -15.69
CA ALA A 62 -8.24 -16.57 -14.60
C ALA A 62 -7.73 -15.34 -13.82
N PRO A 63 -8.60 -14.39 -13.45
CA PRO A 63 -8.18 -13.15 -12.81
C PRO A 63 -7.60 -13.41 -11.41
N ALA A 64 -6.38 -12.94 -11.18
CA ALA A 64 -5.69 -13.08 -9.91
C ALA A 64 -4.95 -11.81 -9.53
N ILE A 65 -4.90 -11.52 -8.22
CA ILE A 65 -4.17 -10.42 -7.62
C ILE A 65 -3.13 -11.01 -6.68
N LEU A 66 -1.88 -10.56 -6.77
CA LEU A 66 -0.78 -10.99 -5.91
C LEU A 66 -0.90 -10.23 -4.58
N GLY A 67 -1.56 -10.84 -3.60
CA GLY A 67 -1.83 -10.28 -2.29
C GLY A 67 -0.67 -10.54 -1.32
N THR A 68 0.48 -9.94 -1.58
CA THR A 68 1.64 -10.10 -0.70
C THR A 68 1.38 -9.47 0.66
N TRP A 69 1.45 -10.27 1.70
CA TRP A 69 1.33 -9.80 3.08
C TRP A 69 2.49 -10.29 3.96
N PRO A 70 3.73 -10.01 3.58
CA PRO A 70 4.83 -10.22 4.51
C PRO A 70 4.69 -9.21 5.66
N PHE A 71 5.06 -9.63 6.87
CA PHE A 71 4.96 -8.76 8.02
C PHE A 71 6.14 -8.89 8.99
N VAL A 72 6.32 -7.83 9.79
CA VAL A 72 7.33 -7.74 10.82
C VAL A 72 6.69 -7.99 12.19
N SER A 73 7.45 -8.65 13.07
CA SER A 73 7.03 -8.86 14.45
C SER A 73 8.13 -8.44 15.43
N ASP A 74 7.72 -8.01 16.60
CA ASP A 74 8.63 -7.92 17.74
C ASP A 74 9.03 -9.34 18.15
N LEU A 75 10.27 -9.71 17.90
CA LEU A 75 10.79 -11.07 18.19
C LEU A 75 10.80 -11.42 19.68
N ARG A 76 10.64 -10.44 20.57
CA ARG A 76 10.56 -10.66 22.02
C ARG A 76 9.17 -11.10 22.47
N THR A 77 8.16 -10.57 21.84
CA THR A 77 6.75 -10.77 22.21
C THR A 77 5.97 -11.62 21.22
N GLY A 78 6.46 -11.73 19.99
CA GLY A 78 5.76 -12.35 18.86
C GLY A 78 4.62 -11.48 18.31
N ALA A 79 4.40 -10.28 18.85
CA ALA A 79 3.35 -9.38 18.37
C ALA A 79 3.68 -8.84 16.99
N MET A 80 2.69 -8.73 16.13
CA MET A 80 2.83 -8.08 14.83
C MET A 80 3.10 -6.59 15.03
N CYS A 81 4.02 -6.04 14.23
CA CYS A 81 4.38 -4.62 14.19
C CYS A 81 3.85 -3.97 12.90
N GLY A 82 2.54 -3.93 12.76
CA GLY A 82 1.86 -3.48 11.55
C GLY A 82 2.06 -1.99 11.23
N GLY A 83 2.31 -1.17 12.26
CA GLY A 83 2.60 0.25 12.13
C GLY A 83 4.08 0.59 11.98
N SER A 84 4.99 -0.40 12.01
CA SER A 84 6.43 -0.14 11.96
C SER A 84 6.90 0.39 10.59
N PRO A 85 7.99 1.17 10.57
CA PRO A 85 8.60 1.61 9.31
C PRO A 85 9.10 0.44 8.45
N GLU A 86 9.54 -0.67 9.06
CA GLU A 86 9.93 -1.88 8.36
C GLU A 86 8.73 -2.51 7.63
N GLN A 87 7.53 -2.48 8.24
CA GLN A 87 6.31 -2.93 7.58
C GLN A 87 6.01 -2.09 6.34
N GLY A 88 6.11 -0.77 6.45
CA GLY A 88 5.95 0.13 5.30
C GLY A 88 6.95 -0.16 4.17
N LEU A 89 8.21 -0.41 4.52
CA LEU A 89 9.26 -0.74 3.56
C LEU A 89 9.00 -2.05 2.81
N ILE A 90 8.61 -3.12 3.50
CA ILE A 90 8.34 -4.40 2.83
C ILE A 90 7.06 -4.34 1.99
N SER A 91 6.04 -3.61 2.44
CA SER A 91 4.81 -3.40 1.66
C SER A 91 5.09 -2.61 0.36
N ALA A 92 5.89 -1.54 0.46
CA ALA A 92 6.34 -0.79 -0.72
C ALA A 92 7.20 -1.63 -1.67
N ALA A 93 8.14 -2.41 -1.14
CA ALA A 93 8.96 -3.31 -1.95
C ALA A 93 8.11 -4.37 -2.67
N CYS A 94 7.08 -4.91 -2.01
CA CYS A 94 6.14 -5.83 -2.64
C CYS A 94 5.36 -5.15 -3.78
N ALA A 95 4.91 -3.91 -3.60
CA ALA A 95 4.25 -3.16 -4.66
C ALA A 95 5.18 -2.91 -5.86
N GLN A 96 6.43 -2.54 -5.61
CA GLN A 96 7.42 -2.37 -6.67
C GLN A 96 7.70 -3.66 -7.45
N MET A 97 7.75 -4.80 -6.78
CA MET A 97 7.88 -6.10 -7.44
C MET A 97 6.67 -6.40 -8.33
N GLY A 98 5.46 -6.00 -7.91
CA GLY A 98 4.26 -6.10 -8.75
C GLY A 98 4.39 -5.30 -10.04
N ASN A 99 4.84 -4.07 -9.95
CA ASN A 99 5.11 -3.23 -11.12
C ASN A 99 6.20 -3.83 -12.03
N TYR A 100 7.24 -4.41 -11.43
CA TYR A 100 8.31 -5.07 -12.20
C TYR A 100 7.80 -6.27 -13.00
N PHE A 101 6.91 -7.07 -12.45
CA PHE A 101 6.32 -8.23 -13.12
C PHE A 101 5.09 -7.88 -13.97
N ASP A 102 4.65 -6.62 -13.96
CA ASP A 102 3.41 -6.18 -14.61
C ASP A 102 2.18 -7.01 -14.16
N LEU A 103 2.10 -7.24 -12.84
CA LEU A 103 1.04 -8.03 -12.21
C LEU A 103 0.24 -7.18 -11.21
N PRO A 104 -1.09 -7.33 -11.17
CA PRO A 104 -1.92 -6.67 -10.17
C PRO A 104 -1.49 -7.07 -8.76
N THR A 105 -1.18 -6.09 -7.92
CA THR A 105 -0.59 -6.32 -6.60
C THR A 105 -1.38 -5.66 -5.50
N GLY A 106 -1.64 -6.41 -4.43
CA GLY A 106 -2.15 -5.92 -3.17
C GLY A 106 -1.07 -5.95 -2.10
N ALA A 107 -1.10 -4.98 -1.20
CA ALA A 107 -0.23 -4.92 -0.02
C ALA A 107 -0.97 -4.35 1.19
N PRO A 108 -0.64 -4.77 2.43
CA PRO A 108 -1.24 -4.21 3.63
C PRO A 108 -0.61 -2.85 3.96
N ALA A 109 -1.43 -1.91 4.39
CA ALA A 109 -0.96 -0.67 5.01
C ALA A 109 -2.06 -0.02 5.84
N GLY A 110 -1.69 0.88 6.77
CA GLY A 110 -2.65 1.59 7.58
C GLY A 110 -3.02 0.91 8.89
N MET A 111 -2.39 -0.19 9.20
CA MET A 111 -2.45 -0.78 10.52
C MET A 111 -1.66 0.06 11.52
N THR A 112 -2.00 -0.04 12.81
CA THR A 112 -1.23 0.57 13.88
C THR A 112 -1.05 -0.37 15.05
N ASP A 113 0.07 -0.24 15.75
CA ASP A 113 0.35 -0.93 17.00
C ASP A 113 -0.16 -0.14 18.22
N ALA A 114 -0.59 1.11 18.00
CA ALA A 114 -1.24 1.94 19.00
C ALA A 114 -2.54 1.28 19.51
N LYS A 115 -2.86 1.54 20.76
CA LYS A 115 -4.07 1.01 21.41
C LYS A 115 -5.20 2.03 21.47
N PHE A 116 -4.93 3.26 21.10
CA PHE A 116 -5.85 4.38 21.09
C PHE A 116 -5.69 5.21 19.81
N PRO A 117 -6.71 5.96 19.38
CA PRO A 117 -6.62 6.92 18.28
C PRO A 117 -5.83 8.16 18.72
N ASP A 118 -4.51 8.04 18.76
CA ASP A 118 -3.56 9.05 19.21
C ASP A 118 -2.56 9.43 18.10
N PHE A 119 -1.53 10.19 18.49
CA PHE A 119 -0.45 10.59 17.57
C PHE A 119 0.28 9.39 16.98
N GLN A 120 0.52 8.32 17.76
CA GLN A 120 1.16 7.10 17.27
C GLN A 120 0.32 6.49 16.15
N ALA A 121 -0.97 6.31 16.39
CA ALA A 121 -1.89 5.75 15.38
C ALA A 121 -1.87 6.54 14.07
N GLY A 122 -1.97 7.87 14.15
CA GLY A 122 -1.92 8.73 12.97
C GLY A 122 -0.60 8.66 12.22
N SER A 123 0.52 8.65 12.95
CA SER A 123 1.87 8.58 12.36
C SER A 123 2.13 7.27 11.64
N GLU A 124 1.87 6.14 12.28
CA GLU A 124 2.10 4.80 11.74
C GLU A 124 1.25 4.55 10.49
N ARG A 125 -0.02 4.95 10.53
CA ARG A 125 -0.93 4.84 9.40
C ARG A 125 -0.52 5.70 8.22
N ALA A 126 -0.20 6.98 8.46
CA ALA A 126 0.22 7.90 7.42
C ALA A 126 1.47 7.40 6.69
N LEU A 127 2.49 6.95 7.44
CA LEU A 127 3.75 6.47 6.88
C LEU A 127 3.54 5.24 6.01
N THR A 128 2.83 4.23 6.54
CA THR A 128 2.63 2.97 5.82
C THR A 128 1.72 3.13 4.60
N HIS A 129 0.64 3.93 4.69
CA HIS A 129 -0.22 4.23 3.55
C HIS A 129 0.53 4.93 2.42
N VAL A 130 1.20 6.05 2.74
CA VAL A 130 1.82 6.89 1.72
C VAL A 130 2.92 6.14 1.00
N VAL A 131 3.82 5.46 1.72
CA VAL A 131 4.93 4.74 1.09
C VAL A 131 4.44 3.60 0.20
N THR A 132 3.43 2.84 0.64
CA THR A 132 2.86 1.73 -0.12
C THR A 132 2.10 2.21 -1.36
N ALA A 133 1.32 3.29 -1.22
CA ALA A 133 0.55 3.86 -2.31
C ALA A 133 1.44 4.49 -3.39
N ILE A 134 2.47 5.25 -3.00
CA ILE A 134 3.44 5.84 -3.95
C ILE A 134 4.28 4.76 -4.63
N ALA A 135 4.56 3.64 -3.95
CA ALA A 135 5.24 2.50 -4.55
C ALA A 135 4.42 1.79 -5.64
N GLY A 136 3.14 2.12 -5.80
CA GLY A 136 2.28 1.67 -6.89
C GLY A 136 1.46 0.42 -6.60
N ALA A 137 1.11 0.15 -5.33
CA ALA A 137 0.15 -0.91 -5.01
C ALA A 137 -1.21 -0.62 -5.65
N ASN A 138 -1.79 -1.61 -6.33
CA ASN A 138 -3.11 -1.48 -6.97
C ASN A 138 -4.24 -1.56 -5.94
N ILE A 139 -4.07 -2.36 -4.89
CA ILE A 139 -5.00 -2.50 -3.78
C ILE A 139 -4.22 -2.39 -2.48
N ILE A 140 -4.71 -1.56 -1.56
CA ILE A 140 -4.20 -1.50 -0.19
C ILE A 140 -5.31 -1.99 0.73
N TYR A 141 -5.07 -3.10 1.42
CA TYR A 141 -6.01 -3.67 2.38
C TYR A 141 -5.56 -3.40 3.82
N GLU A 142 -6.42 -3.66 4.80
CA GLU A 142 -6.25 -3.32 6.22
C GLU A 142 -6.12 -1.80 6.47
N SER A 143 -6.64 -0.99 5.55
CA SER A 143 -6.37 0.45 5.47
C SER A 143 -7.02 1.29 6.56
N ALA A 144 -8.02 0.78 7.28
CA ALA A 144 -8.75 1.55 8.26
C ALA A 144 -9.20 0.71 9.47
N GLY A 145 -9.29 1.33 10.65
CA GLY A 145 -9.89 0.75 11.83
C GLY A 145 -9.04 -0.25 12.60
N MET A 146 -7.91 -0.71 12.09
CA MET A 146 -7.09 -1.75 12.73
C MET A 146 -6.11 -1.16 13.76
N TYR A 147 -6.16 -1.68 14.99
CA TYR A 147 -5.37 -1.26 16.14
C TYR A 147 -4.71 -2.45 16.86
N ALA A 148 -3.79 -2.13 17.76
CA ALA A 148 -3.19 -3.07 18.70
C ALA A 148 -2.67 -4.33 18.02
N SER A 149 -1.89 -4.18 16.95
CA SER A 149 -1.30 -5.32 16.21
C SER A 149 -2.38 -6.30 15.69
N LEU A 150 -3.45 -5.78 15.09
CA LEU A 150 -4.63 -6.50 14.59
C LEU A 150 -5.57 -7.09 15.68
N LEU A 151 -5.33 -6.78 16.95
CA LEU A 151 -6.13 -7.33 18.07
C LEU A 151 -7.32 -6.44 18.44
N GLY A 152 -7.43 -5.24 17.86
CA GLY A 152 -8.50 -4.29 18.18
C GLY A 152 -8.99 -3.52 16.97
N THR A 153 -10.17 -2.94 17.12
CA THR A 153 -10.76 -2.01 16.16
C THR A 153 -11.38 -0.82 16.87
N CYS A 154 -11.40 0.33 16.21
CA CYS A 154 -12.02 1.55 16.72
C CYS A 154 -12.95 2.13 15.65
N PRO A 155 -14.28 2.04 15.81
CA PRO A 155 -15.22 2.55 14.82
C PRO A 155 -15.09 4.05 14.55
N GLU A 156 -14.78 4.85 15.58
CA GLU A 156 -14.60 6.29 15.46
C GLU A 156 -13.39 6.64 14.60
N SER A 157 -12.37 5.79 14.61
CA SER A 157 -11.18 6.01 13.79
C SER A 157 -11.44 5.81 12.30
N LEU A 158 -12.50 5.12 11.90
CA LEU A 158 -12.88 5.00 10.48
C LEU A 158 -13.13 6.37 9.84
N LEU A 159 -13.65 7.33 10.61
CA LEU A 159 -13.86 8.70 10.14
C LEU A 159 -12.51 9.43 9.97
N LEU A 160 -11.61 9.29 10.94
CA LEU A 160 -10.26 9.87 10.88
C LEU A 160 -9.43 9.24 9.76
N ASP A 161 -9.55 7.94 9.61
CA ASP A 161 -8.85 7.18 8.57
C ASP A 161 -9.34 7.55 7.17
N ASN A 162 -10.63 7.85 6.99
CA ASN A 162 -11.16 8.32 5.72
C ASN A 162 -10.48 9.62 5.26
N ASP A 163 -10.26 10.58 6.17
CA ASP A 163 -9.55 11.81 5.85
C ASP A 163 -8.07 11.56 5.52
N LEU A 164 -7.42 10.67 6.28
CA LEU A 164 -6.05 10.26 6.04
C LEU A 164 -5.88 9.56 4.69
N LEU A 165 -6.80 8.66 4.35
CA LEU A 165 -6.83 7.98 3.05
C LEU A 165 -7.04 8.98 1.91
N GLY A 166 -7.92 9.97 2.09
CA GLY A 166 -8.12 11.06 1.14
C GLY A 166 -6.83 11.84 0.87
N ALA A 167 -6.06 12.16 1.92
CA ALA A 167 -4.77 12.81 1.80
C ALA A 167 -3.73 11.94 1.08
N SER A 168 -3.65 10.65 1.44
CA SER A 168 -2.75 9.69 0.80
C SER A 168 -3.05 9.52 -0.70
N LEU A 169 -4.32 9.37 -1.05
CA LEU A 169 -4.78 9.29 -2.45
C LEU A 169 -4.50 10.58 -3.23
N ARG A 170 -4.58 11.75 -2.57
CA ARG A 170 -4.19 13.01 -3.22
C ARG A 170 -2.70 13.05 -3.56
N MET A 171 -1.85 12.49 -2.69
CA MET A 171 -0.40 12.42 -2.93
C MET A 171 -0.07 11.50 -4.11
N THR A 172 -0.76 10.38 -4.24
CA THR A 172 -0.52 9.42 -5.35
C THR A 172 -0.91 9.97 -6.72
N LYS A 173 -1.84 10.94 -6.77
CA LYS A 173 -2.23 11.60 -8.03
C LYS A 173 -1.16 12.53 -8.59
N GLY A 174 -0.14 12.88 -7.80
CA GLY A 174 0.93 13.78 -8.22
C GLY A 174 0.42 15.17 -8.62
N PHE A 175 1.11 15.80 -9.56
CA PHE A 175 0.71 17.08 -10.14
C PHE A 175 -0.30 16.84 -11.27
N SER A 176 -1.32 17.70 -11.35
CA SER A 176 -2.41 17.54 -12.33
C SER A 176 -2.11 18.07 -13.72
N ASP A 177 -1.02 18.81 -13.86
CA ASP A 177 -0.64 19.45 -15.11
C ASP A 177 0.89 19.34 -15.29
N GLU A 178 1.31 18.71 -16.39
CA GLU A 178 2.71 18.48 -16.77
C GLU A 178 3.11 19.33 -17.98
N SER A 179 2.26 20.30 -18.40
CA SER A 179 2.59 21.22 -19.50
C SER A 179 3.72 22.18 -19.13
N GLU A 180 4.45 22.68 -20.12
CA GLU A 180 5.46 23.73 -19.90
C GLU A 180 4.83 25.00 -19.29
N GLU A 181 3.58 25.28 -19.59
CA GLU A 181 2.82 26.41 -19.05
C GLU A 181 2.61 26.27 -17.54
N SER A 182 2.48 25.06 -17.02
CA SER A 182 2.33 24.79 -15.58
C SER A 182 3.56 25.17 -14.76
N LEU A 183 4.74 25.27 -15.40
CA LEU A 183 5.97 25.74 -14.76
C LEU A 183 5.93 27.24 -14.44
N CYS A 184 4.97 27.99 -15.04
CA CYS A 184 4.78 29.43 -14.81
C CYS A 184 6.06 30.25 -15.01
N PHE A 185 6.95 29.82 -15.90
CA PHE A 185 8.27 30.41 -16.08
C PHE A 185 8.22 31.91 -16.42
N ASP A 186 7.31 32.30 -17.33
CA ASP A 186 7.16 33.69 -17.73
C ASP A 186 6.67 34.58 -16.59
N ILE A 187 5.78 34.06 -15.75
CA ILE A 187 5.32 34.75 -14.53
C ILE A 187 6.46 34.93 -13.53
N ILE A 188 7.26 33.88 -13.32
CA ILE A 188 8.42 33.93 -12.44
C ILE A 188 9.42 34.98 -12.95
N LYS A 189 9.72 34.94 -14.26
CA LYS A 189 10.62 35.87 -14.92
C LYS A 189 10.16 37.33 -14.79
N ASP A 190 8.87 37.59 -15.07
CA ASP A 190 8.31 38.94 -15.00
C ASP A 190 8.35 39.50 -13.56
N VAL A 191 8.01 38.70 -12.57
CA VAL A 191 8.09 39.09 -11.16
C VAL A 191 9.53 39.37 -10.74
N CYS A 192 10.47 38.52 -11.15
CA CYS A 192 11.89 38.67 -10.77
C CYS A 192 12.54 39.89 -11.43
N LEU A 193 12.27 40.14 -12.71
CA LEU A 193 12.89 41.24 -13.46
C LEU A 193 12.26 42.60 -13.14
N ASN A 194 10.97 42.65 -12.91
CA ASN A 194 10.22 43.90 -12.75
C ASN A 194 9.98 44.29 -11.28
N ASN A 195 10.51 43.49 -10.32
CA ASN A 195 10.35 43.71 -8.87
C ASN A 195 8.88 43.92 -8.44
N LYS A 196 7.95 43.31 -9.19
CA LYS A 196 6.51 43.43 -8.92
C LYS A 196 6.16 42.68 -7.65
N ARG A 197 5.54 43.35 -6.71
CA ARG A 197 5.08 42.73 -5.46
C ARG A 197 3.96 41.74 -5.72
N SER A 198 3.83 40.78 -4.81
CA SER A 198 3.03 39.56 -4.75
C SER A 198 1.52 39.66 -5.06
N GLU A 199 0.97 40.83 -5.38
CA GLU A 199 -0.47 40.97 -5.70
C GLU A 199 -0.83 40.34 -7.05
N GLU A 200 0.10 40.22 -8.00
CA GLU A 200 -0.07 39.55 -9.28
C GLU A 200 0.13 38.02 -9.20
N ARG A 201 0.53 37.47 -8.06
CA ARG A 201 0.56 36.02 -7.77
C ARG A 201 -0.83 35.37 -7.73
N ARG A 202 -1.88 36.10 -8.11
CA ARG A 202 -3.28 35.61 -8.06
C ARG A 202 -3.65 34.62 -9.17
N VAL A 203 -2.77 34.28 -10.09
CA VAL A 203 -3.00 33.24 -11.10
C VAL A 203 -3.23 31.85 -10.48
N GLY A 204 -2.81 31.65 -9.20
CA GLY A 204 -3.08 30.41 -8.46
C GLY A 204 -4.52 30.24 -7.92
N LYS A 205 -5.42 31.20 -8.09
CA LYS A 205 -6.81 31.05 -7.58
C LYS A 205 -7.71 30.26 -8.53
N GLU A 206 -7.41 30.20 -9.81
CA GLU A 206 -8.22 29.46 -10.78
C GLU A 206 -7.97 27.94 -10.76
N CYS A 207 -6.83 27.49 -10.21
CA CYS A 207 -6.53 26.06 -10.04
C CYS A 207 -7.23 25.39 -8.84
N ARG A 208 -7.97 26.14 -8.00
CA ARG A 208 -8.67 25.58 -6.82
C ARG A 208 -10.16 25.31 -7.04
N SER A 209 -10.69 25.54 -8.23
CA SER A 209 -12.13 25.44 -8.53
C SER A 209 -12.48 24.39 -9.59
N ARG A 210 -11.70 23.30 -9.68
CA ARG A 210 -12.11 22.14 -10.49
C ARG A 210 -11.86 20.85 -9.75
#